data_d815e08ded65ab32e119275d8eab52b4
#
_entry.id   d815e08ded65ab32e119275d8eab52b4
#
_cell.length_a   1.000
_cell.length_b   1.000
_cell.length_c   1.000
_cell.angle_alpha   90.00
_cell.angle_beta   90.00
_cell.angle_gamma   90.00
#
_symmetry.space_group_name_H-M   'P 1'
#
loop_
_entity.id
_entity.type
_entity.pdbx_description
1 polymer ?
#
loop_
_entity_poly.entity_id
_entity_poly.type
_entity_poly.pdbx_seq_one_letter_code
_entity_poly.pdbx_strand_id
1 'polypeptide(L)'
;MKVSMRRLMALAMAGTMTLMAGCGQASSSATGSDDTQSASGESGAEKTASGDKTVIEYWHCNAETQGGLVVDDLVKKFNEENDHIEVVAKYNPDMYKGLMQNLQAEAATGNTPALVQIGWAFLDYFSNNFDYVAPQDAIDKFDSEDANFLTDNFLPNVLDLAVNSNGEQVGIPYSLSSPVLYINKDLLKEAGLSEDGPETWQEVQEFAETVKEKTGKYGFYMQEPADFWAQQALVESAGADMLTADASGKKKASFATEDGIAAMQMMQDMVKDGSALHVSWEEGCQSFIDGNCAMLYTTIARRASVQKGAQFDVATVKSPLWNDKERKGSGRRLFLSHHRAERRADSGGMGV
;
A
#
# COMPACT_ATOMS: atom_id res chain seq x y z
N MET A 1 -0.61 39.26 -33.65
CA MET A 1 -1.87 38.85 -33.06
C MET A 1 -2.14 37.38 -33.43
N LYS A 2 -1.80 36.44 -32.54
CA LYS A 2 -2.14 35.02 -32.69
C LYS A 2 -3.13 34.69 -31.58
N VAL A 3 -4.42 34.59 -31.92
CA VAL A 3 -5.48 34.17 -31.00
C VAL A 3 -5.44 32.67 -30.89
N SER A 4 -5.28 32.17 -29.65
CA SER A 4 -5.17 30.79 -29.29
C SER A 4 -6.50 30.03 -29.50
N MET A 5 -6.42 28.93 -30.25
CA MET A 5 -7.49 28.02 -30.66
C MET A 5 -8.06 27.16 -29.53
N ARG A 6 -7.84 27.54 -28.25
CA ARG A 6 -8.29 26.81 -27.06
C ARG A 6 -9.62 27.31 -26.44
N ARG A 7 -10.29 28.28 -27.02
CA ARG A 7 -11.54 28.86 -26.48
C ARG A 7 -12.81 28.52 -27.26
N LEU A 8 -12.76 27.60 -28.22
CA LEU A 8 -13.90 27.28 -29.09
C LEU A 8 -14.50 25.86 -28.88
N MET A 9 -14.09 25.11 -27.86
CA MET A 9 -14.64 23.76 -27.56
C MET A 9 -15.50 23.68 -26.28
N ALA A 10 -15.89 24.80 -25.68
CA ALA A 10 -16.63 24.82 -24.42
C ALA A 10 -18.12 25.19 -24.54
N LEU A 11 -18.69 25.21 -25.74
CA LEU A 11 -20.09 25.69 -25.94
C LEU A 11 -21.03 24.73 -26.74
N ALA A 12 -20.71 23.46 -26.82
CA ALA A 12 -21.52 22.51 -27.60
C ALA A 12 -21.99 21.26 -26.82
N MET A 13 -22.18 21.32 -25.49
CA MET A 13 -22.77 20.24 -24.71
C MET A 13 -23.77 20.72 -23.65
N ALA A 14 -24.64 21.66 -24.00
CA ALA A 14 -25.79 22.03 -23.19
C ALA A 14 -27.04 22.01 -24.05
N GLY A 15 -27.65 20.85 -24.21
CA GLY A 15 -28.93 20.77 -24.92
C GLY A 15 -29.27 19.39 -25.41
N THR A 16 -29.72 18.48 -24.53
CA THR A 16 -30.69 17.40 -24.81
C THR A 16 -30.89 16.55 -23.55
N MET A 17 -31.76 17.00 -22.65
CA MET A 17 -32.42 16.15 -21.66
C MET A 17 -33.76 16.82 -21.25
N THR A 18 -34.79 16.67 -22.07
CA THR A 18 -36.15 16.81 -21.62
C THR A 18 -37.05 15.85 -22.42
N LEU A 19 -38.01 15.25 -21.69
CA LEU A 19 -39.14 14.47 -22.15
C LEU A 19 -38.96 12.95 -22.24
N MET A 20 -39.36 12.29 -21.12
CA MET A 20 -40.35 11.19 -21.15
C MET A 20 -41.00 11.08 -19.76
N ALA A 21 -42.08 11.81 -19.56
CA ALA A 21 -43.09 11.50 -18.57
C ALA A 21 -44.17 10.62 -19.25
N GLY A 22 -44.41 9.44 -18.70
CA GLY A 22 -45.43 8.52 -19.18
C GLY A 22 -46.05 7.74 -18.04
N CYS A 23 -47.25 8.08 -17.64
CA CYS A 23 -48.11 7.43 -16.65
C CYS A 23 -48.51 6.00 -17.06
N GLY A 24 -48.64 5.12 -16.06
CA GLY A 24 -49.30 3.82 -16.19
C GLY A 24 -49.59 3.23 -14.83
N GLN A 25 -50.85 3.33 -14.40
CA GLN A 25 -51.40 2.86 -13.13
C GLN A 25 -52.01 1.45 -13.31
N ALA A 26 -51.84 0.58 -12.32
CA ALA A 26 -52.82 -0.28 -11.65
C ALA A 26 -52.32 -1.66 -11.23
N SER A 27 -52.36 -1.85 -9.96
CA SER A 27 -53.06 -2.82 -9.08
C SER A 27 -52.49 -4.26 -8.94
N SER A 28 -52.29 -4.51 -7.70
CA SER A 28 -52.73 -5.61 -6.80
C SER A 28 -51.81 -6.78 -6.52
N SER A 29 -51.55 -6.87 -5.22
CA SER A 29 -51.57 -7.99 -4.28
C SER A 29 -50.36 -8.93 -4.13
N ALA A 30 -49.82 -8.79 -2.95
CA ALA A 30 -49.61 -9.81 -1.90
C ALA A 30 -48.30 -10.60 -1.83
N THR A 31 -47.65 -10.39 -0.69
CA THR A 31 -46.92 -11.28 0.21
C THR A 31 -45.55 -11.85 -0.21
N GLY A 32 -44.57 -11.50 0.63
CA GLY A 32 -43.32 -12.24 0.77
C GLY A 32 -42.14 -11.35 1.20
N SER A 33 -41.93 -11.31 2.50
CA SER A 33 -40.76 -10.73 3.18
C SER A 33 -39.43 -11.23 2.63
N ASP A 34 -38.50 -10.29 2.34
CA ASP A 34 -37.10 -10.46 2.71
C ASP A 34 -36.42 -9.09 2.78
N ASP A 35 -35.83 -8.84 3.93
CA ASP A 35 -35.11 -7.63 4.27
C ASP A 35 -33.76 -7.55 3.51
N THR A 36 -33.64 -6.55 2.64
CA THR A 36 -32.34 -6.05 2.21
C THR A 36 -32.36 -4.53 2.34
N GLN A 37 -31.86 -4.05 3.45
CA GLN A 37 -31.63 -2.64 3.70
C GLN A 37 -30.52 -2.13 2.78
N SER A 38 -30.93 -1.44 1.72
CA SER A 38 -30.07 -0.50 1.01
C SER A 38 -30.04 0.81 1.80
N ALA A 39 -28.95 1.06 2.49
CA ALA A 39 -28.68 2.36 3.08
C ALA A 39 -28.23 3.33 1.97
N SER A 40 -29.14 4.15 1.52
CA SER A 40 -28.81 5.38 0.81
C SER A 40 -28.26 6.39 1.81
N GLY A 41 -26.93 6.60 1.78
CA GLY A 41 -26.27 7.62 2.59
C GLY A 41 -26.60 9.01 2.09
N GLU A 42 -27.33 9.74 2.85
CA GLU A 42 -27.44 11.20 2.73
C GLU A 42 -26.13 11.85 3.21
N SER A 43 -25.48 12.54 2.28
CA SER A 43 -24.35 13.43 2.55
C SER A 43 -24.89 14.70 3.21
N GLY A 44 -24.63 14.84 4.48
CA GLY A 44 -24.83 16.08 5.21
C GLY A 44 -23.88 16.09 6.41
N ALA A 45 -22.80 16.85 6.30
CA ALA A 45 -21.93 17.11 7.43
C ALA A 45 -22.69 17.96 8.46
N GLU A 46 -23.51 17.35 9.31
CA GLU A 46 -23.97 17.98 10.55
C GLU A 46 -22.88 17.81 11.60
N LYS A 47 -22.24 18.93 11.91
CA LYS A 47 -21.45 19.10 13.15
C LYS A 47 -22.42 18.99 14.34
N THR A 48 -22.66 17.79 14.79
CA THR A 48 -23.30 17.60 16.10
C THR A 48 -22.21 17.66 17.17
N ALA A 49 -22.04 18.83 17.74
CA ALA A 49 -21.29 19.03 18.99
C ALA A 49 -22.00 18.25 20.11
N SER A 50 -21.49 17.08 20.41
CA SER A 50 -21.77 16.40 21.68
C SER A 50 -20.74 16.87 22.70
N GLY A 51 -21.04 17.93 23.48
CA GLY A 51 -20.14 18.45 24.49
C GLY A 51 -18.86 19.07 23.90
N ASP A 52 -18.21 19.98 24.57
CA ASP A 52 -17.10 20.86 24.18
C ASP A 52 -15.87 20.25 23.44
N LYS A 53 -15.93 19.03 22.88
CA LYS A 53 -14.81 18.39 22.16
C LYS A 53 -14.73 18.81 20.71
N THR A 54 -13.51 19.05 20.21
CA THR A 54 -13.23 19.22 18.79
C THR A 54 -13.18 17.85 18.12
N VAL A 55 -14.06 17.59 17.15
CA VAL A 55 -14.08 16.34 16.39
C VAL A 55 -13.14 16.47 15.18
N ILE A 56 -12.23 15.50 15.02
CA ILE A 56 -11.31 15.41 13.88
C ILE A 56 -11.41 14.03 13.21
N GLU A 57 -11.28 14.00 11.87
CA GLU A 57 -11.21 12.74 11.12
C GLU A 57 -9.75 12.28 10.95
N TYR A 58 -9.54 10.98 11.18
CA TYR A 58 -8.34 10.25 10.82
C TYR A 58 -8.65 9.25 9.70
N TRP A 59 -8.10 9.49 8.51
CA TRP A 59 -8.28 8.60 7.38
C TRP A 59 -7.16 7.58 7.27
N HIS A 60 -7.51 6.29 7.19
CA HIS A 60 -6.57 5.19 7.10
C HIS A 60 -7.03 4.14 6.07
N CYS A 61 -6.09 3.27 5.65
CA CYS A 61 -6.36 2.18 4.70
C CYS A 61 -6.21 0.79 5.32
N ASN A 62 -6.16 0.69 6.65
CA ASN A 62 -5.99 -0.57 7.36
C ASN A 62 -7.33 -1.32 7.43
N ALA A 63 -7.49 -2.40 6.66
CA ALA A 63 -8.62 -3.32 6.80
C ALA A 63 -8.52 -4.08 8.14
N GLU A 64 -9.61 -4.67 8.62
CA GLU A 64 -9.63 -5.47 9.86
C GLU A 64 -8.56 -6.57 9.85
N THR A 65 -8.37 -7.23 8.70
CA THR A 65 -7.35 -8.29 8.50
C THR A 65 -5.92 -7.77 8.50
N GLN A 66 -5.73 -6.43 8.50
CA GLN A 66 -4.45 -5.75 8.36
C GLN A 66 -4.22 -4.67 9.43
N GLY A 67 -4.74 -4.90 10.62
CA GLY A 67 -4.53 -3.99 11.75
C GLY A 67 -5.60 -2.91 11.91
N GLY A 68 -6.73 -2.96 11.19
CA GLY A 68 -7.86 -2.05 11.39
C GLY A 68 -8.38 -2.09 12.81
N LEU A 69 -8.53 -3.27 13.39
CA LEU A 69 -8.94 -3.42 14.79
C LEU A 69 -7.99 -2.72 15.79
N VAL A 70 -6.68 -2.68 15.47
CA VAL A 70 -5.70 -1.96 16.29
C VAL A 70 -5.89 -0.45 16.17
N VAL A 71 -6.24 0.05 14.97
CA VAL A 71 -6.58 1.47 14.78
C VAL A 71 -7.80 1.84 15.63
N ASP A 72 -8.84 1.02 15.61
CA ASP A 72 -10.06 1.23 16.39
C ASP A 72 -9.75 1.28 17.89
N ASP A 73 -8.94 0.34 18.38
CA ASP A 73 -8.52 0.29 19.78
C ASP A 73 -7.68 1.54 20.18
N LEU A 74 -6.76 1.98 19.31
CA LEU A 74 -5.94 3.17 19.56
C LEU A 74 -6.80 4.45 19.57
N VAL A 75 -7.72 4.58 18.63
CA VAL A 75 -8.65 5.72 18.56
C VAL A 75 -9.57 5.74 19.81
N LYS A 76 -10.10 4.57 20.17
CA LYS A 76 -10.90 4.45 21.38
C LYS A 76 -10.13 4.90 22.63
N LYS A 77 -8.90 4.39 22.80
CA LYS A 77 -8.04 4.74 23.92
C LYS A 77 -7.74 6.24 23.93
N PHE A 78 -7.38 6.84 22.79
CA PHE A 78 -7.15 8.28 22.69
C PHE A 78 -8.38 9.09 23.13
N ASN A 79 -9.56 8.71 22.65
CA ASN A 79 -10.82 9.39 22.95
C ASN A 79 -11.23 9.26 24.43
N GLU A 80 -10.86 8.15 25.09
CA GLU A 80 -11.06 7.96 26.54
C GLU A 80 -10.10 8.80 27.38
N GLU A 81 -8.89 9.04 26.88
CA GLU A 81 -7.83 9.79 27.59
C GLU A 81 -7.84 11.30 27.26
N ASN A 82 -8.65 11.75 26.27
CA ASN A 82 -8.67 13.13 25.81
C ASN A 82 -10.05 13.79 25.99
N ASP A 83 -10.10 14.84 26.78
CA ASP A 83 -11.34 15.56 27.06
C ASP A 83 -11.66 16.69 26.06
N HIS A 84 -10.71 17.04 25.17
CA HIS A 84 -10.83 18.21 24.30
C HIS A 84 -10.94 17.83 22.81
N ILE A 85 -10.46 16.64 22.43
CA ILE A 85 -10.45 16.16 21.04
C ILE A 85 -11.13 14.81 20.99
N GLU A 86 -11.94 14.60 19.96
CA GLU A 86 -12.50 13.32 19.58
C GLU A 86 -12.01 12.96 18.18
N VAL A 87 -11.35 11.81 18.04
CA VAL A 87 -10.90 11.28 16.76
C VAL A 87 -11.95 10.32 16.23
N VAL A 88 -12.34 10.49 14.95
CA VAL A 88 -13.18 9.56 14.21
C VAL A 88 -12.32 8.90 13.13
N ALA A 89 -12.07 7.60 13.28
CA ALA A 89 -11.35 6.83 12.27
C ALA A 89 -12.25 6.57 11.06
N LYS A 90 -11.72 6.79 9.85
CA LYS A 90 -12.41 6.52 8.58
C LYS A 90 -11.57 5.59 7.72
N TYR A 91 -12.03 4.35 7.59
CA TYR A 91 -11.43 3.38 6.71
C TYR A 91 -11.66 3.71 5.24
N ASN A 92 -10.60 3.66 4.43
CA ASN A 92 -10.65 3.83 2.98
C ASN A 92 -10.21 2.52 2.31
N PRO A 93 -11.07 1.88 1.50
CA PRO A 93 -10.73 0.64 0.79
C PRO A 93 -9.71 0.89 -0.32
N ASP A 94 -9.22 -0.20 -0.94
CA ASP A 94 -8.22 -0.20 -2.01
C ASP A 94 -6.87 0.39 -1.60
N MET A 95 -6.51 0.21 -0.34
CA MET A 95 -5.22 0.61 0.21
C MET A 95 -4.90 2.10 -0.03
N TYR A 96 -3.63 2.45 -0.12
CA TYR A 96 -3.20 3.84 -0.32
C TYR A 96 -3.70 4.46 -1.63
N LYS A 97 -3.95 3.66 -2.67
CA LYS A 97 -4.49 4.15 -3.94
C LYS A 97 -5.92 4.65 -3.79
N GLY A 98 -6.79 3.85 -3.17
CA GLY A 98 -8.18 4.23 -2.89
C GLY A 98 -8.25 5.45 -1.96
N LEU A 99 -7.45 5.44 -0.89
CA LEU A 99 -7.36 6.57 0.02
C LEU A 99 -6.96 7.87 -0.70
N MET A 100 -5.94 7.83 -1.57
CA MET A 100 -5.51 9.00 -2.34
C MET A 100 -6.58 9.49 -3.32
N GLN A 101 -7.33 8.60 -3.95
CA GLN A 101 -8.45 8.98 -4.83
C GLN A 101 -9.57 9.68 -4.04
N ASN A 102 -9.92 9.15 -2.87
CA ASN A 102 -10.90 9.77 -1.99
C ASN A 102 -10.43 11.13 -1.48
N LEU A 103 -9.16 11.23 -1.08
CA LEU A 103 -8.56 12.51 -0.63
C LEU A 103 -8.61 13.57 -1.73
N GLN A 104 -8.31 13.21 -2.98
CA GLN A 104 -8.41 14.11 -4.13
C GLN A 104 -9.85 14.62 -4.34
N ALA A 105 -10.83 13.73 -4.25
CA ALA A 105 -12.23 14.08 -4.43
C ALA A 105 -12.72 15.04 -3.35
N GLU A 106 -12.40 14.77 -2.09
CA GLU A 106 -12.81 15.60 -0.96
C GLU A 106 -12.05 16.94 -0.90
N ALA A 107 -10.77 16.96 -1.24
CA ALA A 107 -9.99 18.19 -1.30
C ALA A 107 -10.56 19.18 -2.33
N ALA A 108 -11.13 18.68 -3.43
CA ALA A 108 -11.78 19.53 -4.44
C ALA A 108 -13.06 20.25 -3.90
N THR A 109 -13.65 19.72 -2.83
CA THR A 109 -14.81 20.32 -2.14
C THR A 109 -14.43 21.11 -0.89
N GLY A 110 -13.16 21.10 -0.51
CA GLY A 110 -12.65 21.74 0.71
C GLY A 110 -12.84 20.90 2.00
N ASN A 111 -13.23 19.63 1.86
CA ASN A 111 -13.42 18.68 2.97
C ASN A 111 -12.21 17.76 3.06
N THR A 112 -11.18 18.18 3.77
CA THR A 112 -9.99 17.35 4.00
C THR A 112 -9.96 16.86 5.45
N PRO A 113 -9.47 15.62 5.69
CA PRO A 113 -9.30 15.13 7.06
C PRO A 113 -8.21 15.91 7.78
N ALA A 114 -8.28 15.98 9.11
CA ALA A 114 -7.23 16.56 9.92
C ALA A 114 -5.97 15.68 9.96
N LEU A 115 -6.13 14.36 9.84
CA LEU A 115 -5.04 13.40 9.84
C LEU A 115 -5.29 12.33 8.75
N VAL A 116 -4.24 12.01 7.98
CA VAL A 116 -4.34 11.05 6.88
C VAL A 116 -3.11 10.15 6.83
N GLN A 117 -3.32 8.84 6.61
CA GLN A 117 -2.26 7.87 6.38
C GLN A 117 -1.85 7.88 4.91
N ILE A 118 -0.59 8.18 4.63
CA ILE A 118 -0.06 8.22 3.26
C ILE A 118 0.94 7.09 3.04
N GLY A 119 0.79 6.36 1.94
CA GLY A 119 1.81 5.40 1.50
C GLY A 119 3.04 6.14 0.95
N TRP A 120 4.23 5.67 1.29
CA TRP A 120 5.49 6.30 0.85
C TRP A 120 5.58 6.52 -0.66
N ALA A 121 5.00 5.64 -1.48
CA ALA A 121 4.97 5.79 -2.94
C ALA A 121 4.16 7.01 -3.40
N PHE A 122 3.28 7.53 -2.57
CA PHE A 122 2.47 8.72 -2.82
C PHE A 122 2.99 9.98 -2.14
N LEU A 123 4.09 9.90 -1.40
CA LEU A 123 4.58 11.01 -0.58
C LEU A 123 4.90 12.26 -1.40
N ASP A 124 5.67 12.11 -2.49
CA ASP A 124 5.99 13.21 -3.41
C ASP A 124 4.72 13.79 -4.08
N TYR A 125 3.79 12.90 -4.46
CA TYR A 125 2.53 13.34 -5.05
C TYR A 125 1.69 14.12 -4.04
N PHE A 126 1.57 13.61 -2.82
CA PHE A 126 0.84 14.27 -1.73
C PHE A 126 1.44 15.65 -1.43
N SER A 127 2.73 15.72 -1.14
CA SER A 127 3.39 16.98 -0.75
C SER A 127 3.40 18.05 -1.85
N ASN A 128 3.27 17.67 -3.13
CA ASN A 128 3.21 18.61 -4.24
C ASN A 128 1.79 19.05 -4.64
N ASN A 129 0.75 18.38 -4.15
CA ASN A 129 -0.64 18.62 -4.60
C ASN A 129 -1.63 18.94 -3.50
N PHE A 130 -1.24 18.79 -2.23
CA PHE A 130 -2.10 19.07 -1.08
C PHE A 130 -1.40 19.99 -0.10
N ASP A 131 -2.17 20.88 0.53
CA ASP A 131 -1.71 21.63 1.68
C ASP A 131 -1.60 20.69 2.89
N TYR A 132 -0.49 20.78 3.62
CA TYR A 132 -0.24 20.00 4.83
C TYR A 132 0.58 20.81 5.83
N VAL A 133 0.55 20.39 7.08
CA VAL A 133 1.44 20.90 8.12
C VAL A 133 2.53 19.89 8.38
N ALA A 134 3.79 20.27 8.21
CA ALA A 134 4.92 19.42 8.53
C ALA A 134 4.92 19.09 10.04
N PRO A 135 5.24 17.85 10.44
CA PRO A 135 5.20 17.46 11.86
C PRO A 135 6.03 18.37 12.77
N GLN A 136 7.24 18.74 12.34
CA GLN A 136 8.11 19.61 13.13
C GLN A 136 7.51 21.01 13.29
N ASP A 137 6.88 21.57 12.23
CA ASP A 137 6.22 22.88 12.32
C ASP A 137 5.05 22.86 13.30
N ALA A 138 4.32 21.75 13.38
CA ALA A 138 3.25 21.57 14.35
C ALA A 138 3.81 21.49 15.78
N ILE A 139 4.87 20.72 16.01
CA ILE A 139 5.56 20.58 17.29
C ILE A 139 6.09 21.94 17.74
N ASP A 140 6.85 22.64 16.91
CA ASP A 140 7.46 23.93 17.24
C ASP A 140 6.42 24.99 17.59
N LYS A 141 5.24 24.92 16.96
CA LYS A 141 4.18 25.91 17.16
C LYS A 141 3.30 25.62 18.37
N PHE A 142 3.01 24.35 18.64
CA PHE A 142 1.98 23.96 19.59
C PHE A 142 2.50 23.18 20.79
N ASP A 143 3.69 22.60 20.70
CA ASP A 143 4.28 21.74 21.73
C ASP A 143 5.81 21.85 21.76
N SER A 144 6.30 23.07 22.00
CA SER A 144 7.75 23.35 22.00
C SER A 144 8.52 22.64 23.13
N GLU A 145 7.85 22.07 24.12
CA GLU A 145 8.47 21.25 25.17
C GLU A 145 8.94 19.90 24.58
N ASP A 146 8.27 19.40 23.55
CA ASP A 146 8.59 18.18 22.80
C ASP A 146 9.36 18.44 21.49
N ALA A 147 10.12 19.55 21.41
CA ALA A 147 10.84 19.96 20.18
C ALA A 147 11.68 18.84 19.56
N ASN A 148 12.18 17.89 20.33
CA ASN A 148 13.00 16.76 19.88
C ASN A 148 12.18 15.46 19.69
N PHE A 149 10.84 15.50 19.77
CA PHE A 149 9.99 14.31 19.72
C PHE A 149 10.35 13.37 18.58
N LEU A 150 10.53 13.88 17.37
CA LEU A 150 10.84 13.04 16.19
C LEU A 150 12.22 12.38 16.33
N THR A 151 13.23 13.12 16.72
CA THR A 151 14.61 12.60 16.82
C THR A 151 14.82 11.68 18.00
N ASP A 152 14.09 11.88 19.10
CA ASP A 152 14.19 11.08 20.32
C ASP A 152 13.41 9.76 20.22
N ASN A 153 12.34 9.72 19.41
CA ASN A 153 11.45 8.57 19.34
C ASN A 153 11.60 7.72 18.05
N PHE A 154 12.27 8.24 17.01
CA PHE A 154 12.42 7.53 15.74
C PHE A 154 13.88 7.39 15.33
N LEU A 155 14.23 6.24 14.75
CA LEU A 155 15.53 6.06 14.14
C LEU A 155 15.65 6.98 12.91
N PRO A 156 16.83 7.61 12.68
CA PRO A 156 17.01 8.55 11.56
C PRO A 156 16.65 7.95 10.19
N ASN A 157 17.03 6.69 9.95
CA ASN A 157 16.69 6.00 8.71
C ASN A 157 15.20 5.64 8.56
N VAL A 158 14.43 5.70 9.65
CA VAL A 158 12.97 5.54 9.62
C VAL A 158 12.32 6.87 9.33
N LEU A 159 12.78 7.96 9.95
CA LEU A 159 12.32 9.32 9.63
C LEU A 159 12.52 9.65 8.16
N ASP A 160 13.67 9.27 7.58
CA ASP A 160 13.99 9.49 6.17
C ASP A 160 12.94 8.89 5.19
N LEU A 161 12.13 7.90 5.64
CA LEU A 161 11.07 7.33 4.83
C LEU A 161 9.88 8.28 4.61
N ALA A 162 9.71 9.25 5.49
CA ALA A 162 8.65 10.26 5.39
C ALA A 162 9.19 11.63 4.90
N VAL A 163 10.36 11.63 4.26
CA VAL A 163 10.97 12.80 3.63
C VAL A 163 10.69 12.76 2.13
N ASN A 164 10.14 13.86 1.57
CA ASN A 164 9.87 13.99 0.15
C ASN A 164 11.15 14.22 -0.67
N SER A 165 11.02 14.28 -2.00
CA SER A 165 12.17 14.51 -2.90
C SER A 165 12.83 15.88 -2.73
N ASN A 166 12.19 16.85 -2.06
CA ASN A 166 12.75 18.15 -1.74
C ASN A 166 13.54 18.18 -0.42
N GLY A 167 13.55 17.07 0.32
CA GLY A 167 14.21 16.97 1.63
C GLY A 167 13.35 17.43 2.82
N GLU A 168 12.04 17.56 2.63
CA GLU A 168 11.11 18.00 3.67
C GLU A 168 10.48 16.79 4.38
N GLN A 169 10.40 16.83 5.72
CA GLN A 169 9.69 15.85 6.53
C GLN A 169 8.18 16.07 6.39
N VAL A 170 7.51 15.28 5.57
CA VAL A 170 6.08 15.44 5.24
C VAL A 170 5.16 14.82 6.29
N GLY A 171 5.60 13.78 6.96
CA GLY A 171 4.79 13.03 7.91
C GLY A 171 5.60 12.34 8.99
N ILE A 172 4.91 11.69 9.92
CA ILE A 172 5.49 10.84 10.95
C ILE A 172 5.38 9.39 10.47
N PRO A 173 6.49 8.60 10.44
CA PRO A 173 6.42 7.19 10.09
C PRO A 173 5.49 6.43 11.05
N TYR A 174 4.46 5.79 10.48
CA TYR A 174 3.47 5.05 11.26
C TYR A 174 3.78 3.56 11.33
N SER A 175 4.06 2.95 10.18
CA SER A 175 4.35 1.52 10.11
C SER A 175 5.31 1.21 8.96
N LEU A 176 6.12 0.17 9.15
CA LEU A 176 7.01 -0.37 8.15
C LEU A 176 6.64 -1.80 7.84
N SER A 177 6.72 -2.16 6.57
CA SER A 177 6.54 -3.52 6.13
C SER A 177 7.74 -3.99 5.30
N SER A 178 7.93 -5.31 5.28
CA SER A 178 8.89 -5.97 4.38
C SER A 178 8.18 -7.13 3.69
N PRO A 179 8.49 -7.41 2.42
CA PRO A 179 8.07 -8.65 1.80
C PRO A 179 8.81 -9.82 2.45
N VAL A 180 8.07 -10.89 2.70
CA VAL A 180 8.57 -12.16 3.21
C VAL A 180 7.95 -13.30 2.44
N LEU A 181 8.57 -14.48 2.50
CA LEU A 181 8.01 -15.69 1.94
C LEU A 181 7.40 -16.53 3.07
N TYR A 182 6.09 -16.77 3.03
CA TYR A 182 5.42 -17.78 3.84
C TYR A 182 5.44 -19.11 3.09
N ILE A 183 5.70 -20.19 3.79
CA ILE A 183 5.73 -21.53 3.22
C ILE A 183 4.81 -22.46 3.98
N ASN A 184 4.08 -23.30 3.26
CA ASN A 184 3.33 -24.45 3.76
C ASN A 184 4.26 -25.66 3.77
N LYS A 185 4.83 -25.96 4.95
CA LYS A 185 5.80 -27.04 5.12
C LYS A 185 5.20 -28.40 4.79
N ASP A 186 3.94 -28.63 5.13
CA ASP A 186 3.26 -29.90 4.87
C ASP A 186 3.13 -30.14 3.36
N LEU A 187 2.78 -29.10 2.59
CA LEU A 187 2.64 -29.18 1.14
C LEU A 187 3.99 -29.32 0.43
N LEU A 188 5.04 -28.63 0.92
CA LEU A 188 6.40 -28.83 0.42
C LEU A 188 6.89 -30.26 0.66
N LYS A 189 6.65 -30.80 1.84
CA LYS A 189 6.97 -32.17 2.18
C LYS A 189 6.21 -33.19 1.32
N GLU A 190 4.91 -32.98 1.08
CA GLU A 190 4.08 -33.81 0.20
C GLU A 190 4.67 -33.83 -1.23
N ALA A 191 5.20 -32.71 -1.69
CA ALA A 191 5.87 -32.60 -2.98
C ALA A 191 7.31 -33.18 -3.01
N GLY A 192 7.84 -33.61 -1.85
CA GLY A 192 9.21 -34.12 -1.71
C GLY A 192 10.29 -33.03 -1.70
N LEU A 193 9.90 -31.79 -1.34
CA LEU A 193 10.78 -30.61 -1.28
C LEU A 193 11.25 -30.33 0.16
N SER A 194 12.28 -29.47 0.28
CA SER A 194 12.77 -29.04 1.59
C SER A 194 11.73 -28.24 2.34
N GLU A 195 11.49 -28.59 3.61
CA GLU A 195 10.62 -27.86 4.54
C GLU A 195 11.23 -26.54 5.02
N ASP A 196 12.50 -26.26 4.71
CA ASP A 196 13.15 -24.98 4.99
C ASP A 196 12.80 -23.90 3.94
N GLY A 197 12.19 -24.32 2.82
CA GLY A 197 11.80 -23.47 1.70
C GLY A 197 12.97 -23.13 0.76
N PRO A 198 12.69 -22.38 -0.31
CA PRO A 198 13.68 -21.98 -1.29
C PRO A 198 14.55 -20.82 -0.77
N GLU A 199 15.83 -20.80 -1.16
CA GLU A 199 16.76 -19.70 -0.89
C GLU A 199 16.84 -18.68 -2.02
N THR A 200 16.57 -19.12 -3.26
CA THR A 200 16.67 -18.30 -4.47
C THR A 200 15.33 -18.22 -5.21
N TRP A 201 15.18 -17.20 -6.05
CA TRP A 201 14.01 -17.06 -6.93
C TRP A 201 13.92 -18.19 -7.96
N GLN A 202 15.06 -18.73 -8.39
CA GLN A 202 15.10 -19.89 -9.26
C GLN A 202 14.56 -21.13 -8.57
N GLU A 203 14.93 -21.34 -7.30
CA GLU A 203 14.35 -22.41 -6.49
C GLU A 203 12.86 -22.19 -6.21
N VAL A 204 12.38 -20.93 -6.07
CA VAL A 204 10.93 -20.63 -5.98
C VAL A 204 10.22 -21.17 -7.22
N GLN A 205 10.75 -20.93 -8.40
CA GLN A 205 10.15 -21.44 -9.63
C GLN A 205 10.17 -22.97 -9.67
N GLU A 206 11.32 -23.61 -9.41
CA GLU A 206 11.46 -25.07 -9.39
C GLU A 206 10.51 -25.72 -8.36
N PHE A 207 10.39 -25.13 -7.17
CA PHE A 207 9.48 -25.59 -6.13
C PHE A 207 8.01 -25.44 -6.57
N ALA A 208 7.67 -24.32 -7.21
CA ALA A 208 6.32 -24.08 -7.68
C ALA A 208 5.89 -25.10 -8.74
N GLU A 209 6.75 -25.36 -9.73
CA GLU A 209 6.53 -26.37 -10.76
C GLU A 209 6.41 -27.78 -10.16
N THR A 210 7.30 -28.14 -9.22
CA THR A 210 7.29 -29.44 -8.55
C THR A 210 6.01 -29.65 -7.71
N VAL A 211 5.58 -28.65 -6.95
CA VAL A 211 4.31 -28.71 -6.20
C VAL A 211 3.15 -28.93 -7.15
N LYS A 212 3.11 -28.18 -8.24
CA LYS A 212 2.06 -28.32 -9.26
C LYS A 212 2.04 -29.74 -9.85
N GLU A 213 3.20 -30.29 -10.22
CA GLU A 213 3.32 -31.64 -10.80
C GLU A 213 2.90 -32.73 -9.81
N LYS A 214 3.39 -32.66 -8.56
CA LYS A 214 3.22 -33.73 -7.56
C LYS A 214 1.87 -33.73 -6.86
N THR A 215 1.30 -32.53 -6.64
CA THR A 215 0.10 -32.38 -5.79
C THR A 215 -1.12 -31.84 -6.54
N GLY A 216 -0.91 -31.27 -7.74
CA GLY A 216 -1.96 -30.58 -8.49
C GLY A 216 -2.33 -29.20 -7.94
N LYS A 217 -1.80 -28.82 -6.77
CA LYS A 217 -2.03 -27.52 -6.13
C LYS A 217 -1.13 -26.45 -6.74
N TYR A 218 -1.34 -25.18 -6.33
CA TYR A 218 -0.47 -24.09 -6.75
C TYR A 218 0.81 -24.10 -5.91
N GLY A 219 1.95 -23.85 -6.57
CA GLY A 219 3.23 -23.76 -5.88
C GLY A 219 3.51 -22.38 -5.32
N PHE A 220 3.05 -21.31 -6.00
CA PHE A 220 3.42 -19.95 -5.64
C PHE A 220 2.30 -18.92 -5.86
N TYR A 221 2.30 -17.90 -5.01
CA TYR A 221 1.55 -16.67 -5.21
C TYR A 221 2.39 -15.47 -4.74
N MET A 222 2.48 -14.44 -5.57
CA MET A 222 3.06 -13.14 -5.23
C MET A 222 1.97 -12.09 -5.11
N GLN A 223 2.03 -11.26 -4.07
CA GLN A 223 1.12 -10.13 -3.91
C GLN A 223 1.08 -9.28 -5.18
N GLU A 224 -0.11 -9.17 -5.76
CA GLU A 224 -0.45 -8.34 -6.91
C GLU A 224 -1.98 -8.12 -6.93
N PRO A 225 -2.54 -7.33 -7.80
CA PRO A 225 -1.95 -6.29 -8.64
C PRO A 225 -2.14 -4.87 -8.06
N ALA A 226 -2.57 -4.74 -6.79
CA ALA A 226 -2.97 -3.45 -6.22
C ALA A 226 -1.81 -2.45 -6.13
N ASP A 227 -0.60 -2.95 -5.93
CA ASP A 227 0.63 -2.18 -6.03
C ASP A 227 1.78 -3.06 -6.56
N PHE A 228 2.80 -2.43 -7.13
CA PHE A 228 3.99 -3.11 -7.65
C PHE A 228 5.03 -3.43 -6.58
N TRP A 229 4.70 -3.32 -5.32
CA TRP A 229 5.67 -3.40 -4.22
C TRP A 229 6.39 -4.76 -4.14
N ALA A 230 5.68 -5.87 -4.28
CA ALA A 230 6.27 -7.20 -4.28
C ALA A 230 7.09 -7.46 -5.57
N GLN A 231 6.57 -7.04 -6.72
CA GLN A 231 7.25 -7.11 -8.01
C GLN A 231 8.49 -6.20 -8.04
N GLN A 232 8.41 -5.02 -7.42
CA GLN A 232 9.57 -4.15 -7.24
C GLN A 232 10.67 -4.87 -6.44
N ALA A 233 10.32 -5.52 -5.33
CA ALA A 233 11.28 -6.28 -4.53
C ALA A 233 11.95 -7.40 -5.34
N LEU A 234 11.20 -8.11 -6.19
CA LEU A 234 11.75 -9.11 -7.11
C LEU A 234 12.72 -8.49 -8.12
N VAL A 235 12.30 -7.44 -8.82
CA VAL A 235 13.10 -6.75 -9.85
C VAL A 235 14.39 -6.16 -9.26
N GLU A 236 14.29 -5.52 -8.10
CA GLU A 236 15.46 -4.96 -7.41
C GLU A 236 16.39 -6.05 -6.86
N SER A 237 15.86 -7.20 -6.43
CA SER A 237 16.67 -8.36 -6.06
C SER A 237 17.49 -8.90 -7.24
N ALA A 238 16.96 -8.79 -8.46
CA ALA A 238 17.66 -9.12 -9.70
C ALA A 238 18.74 -8.10 -10.08
N GLY A 239 18.79 -6.94 -9.40
CA GLY A 239 19.81 -5.92 -9.60
C GLY A 239 19.39 -4.75 -10.50
N ALA A 240 18.12 -4.70 -10.91
CA ALA A 240 17.57 -3.59 -11.67
C ALA A 240 16.97 -2.53 -10.73
N ASP A 241 17.23 -1.25 -11.00
CA ASP A 241 16.58 -0.15 -10.29
C ASP A 241 15.25 0.19 -10.95
N MET A 242 14.20 0.43 -10.17
CA MET A 242 12.90 0.84 -10.72
C MET A 242 12.97 2.21 -11.38
N LEU A 243 13.70 3.14 -10.78
CA LEU A 243 13.87 4.50 -11.25
C LEU A 243 15.34 4.93 -11.18
N THR A 244 15.79 5.68 -12.17
CA THR A 244 17.07 6.42 -12.12
C THR A 244 16.83 7.89 -12.35
N ALA A 245 17.67 8.76 -11.78
CA ALA A 245 17.65 10.20 -12.06
C ALA A 245 18.71 10.54 -13.11
N ASP A 246 18.39 11.43 -14.05
CA ASP A 246 19.37 12.03 -14.95
C ASP A 246 20.15 13.17 -14.26
N ALA A 247 21.08 13.76 -14.97
CA ALA A 247 21.92 14.85 -14.43
C ALA A 247 21.14 16.11 -14.00
N SER A 248 19.88 16.23 -14.41
CA SER A 248 18.97 17.31 -13.99
C SER A 248 18.08 16.91 -12.81
N GLY A 249 18.24 15.69 -12.26
CA GLY A 249 17.39 15.15 -11.21
C GLY A 249 16.06 14.59 -11.70
N LYS A 250 15.78 14.62 -13.01
CA LYS A 250 14.54 14.07 -13.57
C LYS A 250 14.54 12.55 -13.51
N LYS A 251 13.57 11.99 -12.82
CA LYS A 251 13.39 10.55 -12.67
C LYS A 251 12.83 9.92 -13.95
N LYS A 252 13.34 8.76 -14.32
CA LYS A 252 12.85 7.93 -15.43
C LYS A 252 12.83 6.48 -15.02
N ALA A 253 11.92 5.69 -15.60
CA ALA A 253 11.88 4.25 -15.43
C ALA A 253 13.17 3.58 -15.95
N SER A 254 13.74 2.66 -15.18
CA SER A 254 15.01 2.00 -15.49
C SER A 254 15.01 0.49 -15.24
N PHE A 255 13.88 -0.08 -14.87
CA PHE A 255 13.74 -1.51 -14.54
C PHE A 255 13.83 -2.45 -15.76
N ALA A 256 13.71 -1.95 -16.99
CA ALA A 256 13.77 -2.77 -18.21
C ALA A 256 15.23 -3.09 -18.60
N THR A 257 16.00 -3.61 -17.65
CA THR A 257 17.31 -4.23 -17.87
C THR A 257 17.14 -5.70 -18.22
N GLU A 258 18.20 -6.37 -18.66
CA GLU A 258 18.18 -7.82 -18.92
C GLU A 258 17.71 -8.61 -17.68
N ASP A 259 18.28 -8.32 -16.51
CA ASP A 259 17.92 -8.96 -15.25
C ASP A 259 16.48 -8.62 -14.80
N GLY A 260 16.05 -7.36 -14.94
CA GLY A 260 14.69 -6.95 -14.61
C GLY A 260 13.63 -7.60 -15.52
N ILE A 261 13.94 -7.74 -16.80
CA ILE A 261 13.09 -8.46 -17.76
C ILE A 261 13.05 -9.95 -17.40
N ALA A 262 14.19 -10.57 -17.09
CA ALA A 262 14.26 -11.97 -16.69
C ALA A 262 13.43 -12.26 -15.43
N ALA A 263 13.46 -11.36 -14.44
CA ALA A 263 12.65 -11.48 -13.23
C ALA A 263 11.14 -11.47 -13.52
N MET A 264 10.69 -10.56 -14.36
CA MET A 264 9.27 -10.50 -14.75
C MET A 264 8.87 -11.66 -15.68
N GLN A 265 9.80 -12.12 -16.53
CA GLN A 265 9.57 -13.29 -17.38
C GLN A 265 9.37 -14.56 -16.56
N MET A 266 10.18 -14.77 -15.51
CA MET A 266 10.02 -15.89 -14.58
C MET A 266 8.61 -15.92 -13.98
N MET A 267 8.11 -14.78 -13.50
CA MET A 267 6.74 -14.68 -12.98
C MET A 267 5.69 -15.02 -14.04
N GLN A 268 5.87 -14.48 -15.24
CA GLN A 268 4.95 -14.74 -16.35
C GLN A 268 4.93 -16.22 -16.71
N ASP A 269 6.07 -16.90 -16.70
CA ASP A 269 6.18 -18.31 -17.06
C ASP A 269 5.50 -19.20 -16.02
N MET A 270 5.68 -18.95 -14.71
CA MET A 270 4.99 -19.64 -13.64
C MET A 270 3.45 -19.46 -13.68
N VAL A 271 2.97 -18.29 -14.12
CA VAL A 271 1.52 -18.07 -14.31
C VAL A 271 1.02 -18.85 -15.54
N LYS A 272 1.78 -18.86 -16.64
CA LYS A 272 1.39 -19.55 -17.88
C LYS A 272 1.36 -21.08 -17.75
N ASP A 273 2.28 -21.66 -17.01
CA ASP A 273 2.33 -23.11 -16.78
C ASP A 273 1.36 -23.54 -15.65
N GLY A 274 0.78 -22.58 -14.94
CA GLY A 274 -0.20 -22.79 -13.87
C GLY A 274 0.42 -23.21 -12.55
N SER A 275 1.73 -23.06 -12.36
CA SER A 275 2.40 -23.29 -11.09
C SER A 275 2.22 -22.11 -10.12
N ALA A 276 2.00 -20.88 -10.63
CA ALA A 276 1.67 -19.72 -9.84
C ALA A 276 0.22 -19.23 -10.06
N LEU A 277 -0.36 -18.67 -9.00
CA LEU A 277 -1.66 -17.98 -9.06
C LEU A 277 -1.51 -16.57 -9.60
N HIS A 278 -2.54 -16.12 -10.35
CA HIS A 278 -2.72 -14.72 -10.77
C HIS A 278 -4.16 -14.29 -10.44
N VAL A 279 -4.37 -13.83 -9.22
CA VAL A 279 -5.67 -13.46 -8.65
C VAL A 279 -5.51 -12.22 -7.80
N SER A 280 -6.60 -11.67 -7.25
CA SER A 280 -6.53 -10.57 -6.31
C SER A 280 -5.71 -10.92 -5.06
N TRP A 281 -5.21 -9.91 -4.37
CA TRP A 281 -4.39 -10.12 -3.17
C TRP A 281 -5.10 -10.93 -2.08
N GLU A 282 -6.35 -10.61 -1.79
CA GLU A 282 -7.11 -11.35 -0.78
C GLU A 282 -7.34 -12.81 -1.19
N GLU A 283 -7.70 -13.06 -2.45
CA GLU A 283 -7.88 -14.43 -2.96
C GLU A 283 -6.59 -15.25 -2.90
N GLY A 284 -5.45 -14.64 -3.26
CA GLY A 284 -4.15 -15.30 -3.19
C GLY A 284 -3.73 -15.63 -1.77
N CYS A 285 -3.90 -14.69 -0.83
CA CYS A 285 -3.66 -14.93 0.59
C CYS A 285 -4.58 -16.03 1.15
N GLN A 286 -5.87 -15.99 0.79
CA GLN A 286 -6.83 -17.00 1.24
C GLN A 286 -6.50 -18.37 0.66
N SER A 287 -6.10 -18.46 -0.62
CA SER A 287 -5.66 -19.71 -1.23
C SER A 287 -4.50 -20.36 -0.49
N PHE A 288 -3.53 -19.55 -0.01
CA PHE A 288 -2.46 -20.04 0.84
C PHE A 288 -2.98 -20.54 2.19
N ILE A 289 -3.80 -19.74 2.88
CA ILE A 289 -4.38 -20.08 4.19
C ILE A 289 -5.21 -21.39 4.13
N ASP A 290 -5.93 -21.59 3.02
CA ASP A 290 -6.72 -22.82 2.79
C ASP A 290 -5.85 -24.04 2.38
N GLY A 291 -4.54 -23.89 2.29
CA GLY A 291 -3.60 -24.95 1.91
C GLY A 291 -3.65 -25.33 0.43
N ASN A 292 -4.14 -24.44 -0.44
CA ASN A 292 -4.19 -24.64 -1.89
C ASN A 292 -2.97 -24.06 -2.63
N CYS A 293 -2.08 -23.35 -1.91
CA CYS A 293 -0.85 -22.77 -2.41
C CYS A 293 0.31 -23.06 -1.44
N ALA A 294 1.48 -23.45 -1.96
CA ALA A 294 2.62 -23.83 -1.13
C ALA A 294 3.44 -22.65 -0.63
N MET A 295 3.55 -21.59 -1.41
CA MET A 295 4.40 -20.45 -1.10
C MET A 295 3.66 -19.14 -1.38
N LEU A 296 3.69 -18.22 -0.41
CA LEU A 296 3.03 -16.91 -0.48
C LEU A 296 4.07 -15.81 -0.24
N TYR A 297 4.34 -14.98 -1.24
CA TYR A 297 5.23 -13.83 -1.13
C TYR A 297 4.41 -12.55 -0.95
N THR A 298 4.40 -12.02 0.26
CA THR A 298 3.61 -10.85 0.63
C THR A 298 4.18 -10.15 1.88
N THR A 299 3.48 -9.15 2.37
CA THR A 299 3.86 -8.35 3.54
C THR A 299 3.94 -9.19 4.83
N ILE A 300 4.93 -8.88 5.68
CA ILE A 300 5.02 -9.43 7.05
C ILE A 300 3.79 -9.08 7.89
N ALA A 301 3.04 -8.04 7.55
CA ALA A 301 1.83 -7.65 8.27
C ALA A 301 0.73 -8.72 8.22
N ARG A 302 0.78 -9.65 7.26
CA ARG A 302 -0.15 -10.80 7.18
C ARG A 302 0.20 -11.94 8.14
N ARG A 303 1.32 -11.87 8.85
CA ARG A 303 1.79 -12.99 9.70
C ARG A 303 0.72 -13.48 10.68
N ALA A 304 0.07 -12.57 11.39
CA ALA A 304 -0.93 -12.95 12.38
C ALA A 304 -2.15 -13.65 11.76
N SER A 305 -2.68 -13.15 10.64
CA SER A 305 -3.81 -13.76 9.94
C SER A 305 -3.44 -15.09 9.31
N VAL A 306 -2.26 -15.20 8.72
CA VAL A 306 -1.75 -16.46 8.15
C VAL A 306 -1.58 -17.52 9.25
N GLN A 307 -0.90 -17.20 10.35
CA GLN A 307 -0.68 -18.15 11.45
C GLN A 307 -1.98 -18.56 12.16
N LYS A 308 -2.97 -17.68 12.24
CA LYS A 308 -4.26 -17.97 12.85
C LYS A 308 -5.16 -18.81 11.94
N GLY A 309 -5.11 -18.55 10.63
CA GLY A 309 -6.04 -19.16 9.65
C GLY A 309 -5.56 -20.51 9.13
N ALA A 310 -4.26 -20.70 8.93
CA ALA A 310 -3.70 -21.92 8.37
C ALA A 310 -3.86 -23.10 9.33
N GLN A 311 -4.25 -24.26 8.78
CA GLN A 311 -4.40 -25.53 9.51
C GLN A 311 -3.24 -26.50 9.21
N PHE A 312 -2.09 -25.99 8.82
CA PHE A 312 -0.86 -26.71 8.47
C PHE A 312 0.36 -26.02 9.11
N ASP A 313 1.52 -26.66 9.10
CA ASP A 313 2.76 -26.05 9.62
C ASP A 313 3.25 -24.94 8.69
N VAL A 314 3.21 -23.69 9.19
CA VAL A 314 3.61 -22.47 8.46
C VAL A 314 4.95 -21.97 8.96
N ALA A 315 5.88 -21.77 8.06
CA ALA A 315 7.07 -20.99 8.35
C ALA A 315 7.06 -19.64 7.58
N THR A 316 7.72 -18.65 8.18
CA THR A 316 8.04 -17.38 7.52
C THR A 316 9.53 -17.36 7.29
N VAL A 317 9.93 -17.33 6.02
CA VAL A 317 11.34 -17.36 5.63
C VAL A 317 11.77 -16.04 4.99
N LYS A 318 13.06 -15.88 4.80
CA LYS A 318 13.62 -14.68 4.20
C LYS A 318 13.18 -14.56 2.74
N SER A 319 13.09 -13.32 2.25
CA SER A 319 12.92 -13.05 0.83
C SER A 319 14.02 -13.77 0.01
N PRO A 320 13.68 -14.45 -1.08
CA PRO A 320 14.67 -15.17 -1.90
C PRO A 320 15.73 -14.25 -2.51
N LEU A 321 16.89 -14.81 -2.82
CA LEU A 321 17.96 -14.14 -3.56
C LEU A 321 17.75 -14.33 -5.06
N TRP A 322 18.23 -13.39 -5.85
CA TRP A 322 18.32 -13.60 -7.31
C TRP A 322 19.67 -14.24 -7.64
N ASN A 323 19.67 -15.50 -8.01
CA ASN A 323 20.88 -16.33 -8.20
C ASN A 323 21.78 -16.25 -6.94
N ASP A 324 23.10 -16.22 -7.13
CA ASP A 324 24.11 -16.07 -6.06
C ASP A 324 24.34 -14.61 -5.65
N LYS A 325 23.48 -13.66 -6.07
CA LYS A 325 23.62 -12.24 -5.73
C LYS A 325 23.37 -12.06 -4.24
N GLU A 326 24.19 -11.22 -3.59
CA GLU A 326 23.95 -10.83 -2.21
C GLU A 326 22.51 -10.32 -2.02
N ARG A 327 21.86 -10.70 -0.92
CA ARG A 327 20.55 -10.16 -0.53
C ARG A 327 20.62 -8.63 -0.51
N LYS A 328 20.25 -8.01 -1.59
CA LYS A 328 19.99 -6.58 -1.61
C LYS A 328 18.68 -6.39 -0.86
N GLY A 329 18.82 -6.29 0.44
CA GLY A 329 17.90 -6.02 1.48
C GLY A 329 16.42 -6.02 1.17
N SER A 330 15.72 -7.06 1.60
CA SER A 330 14.36 -6.92 2.03
C SER A 330 14.32 -5.79 3.08
N GLY A 331 13.77 -4.65 2.76
CA GLY A 331 13.39 -3.62 3.71
C GLY A 331 14.35 -2.46 3.96
N ARG A 332 15.69 -2.58 3.81
CA ARG A 332 16.61 -1.46 4.11
C ARG A 332 17.10 -0.66 2.91
N ARG A 333 17.07 -1.19 1.69
CA ARG A 333 17.52 -0.49 0.48
C ARG A 333 16.40 -0.06 -0.45
N LEU A 334 15.25 -0.67 -0.39
CA LEU A 334 14.06 -0.21 -1.11
C LEU A 334 13.70 1.25 -0.76
N PHE A 335 14.11 1.70 0.42
CA PHE A 335 13.82 3.03 0.93
C PHE A 335 15.03 3.98 0.98
N LEU A 336 16.26 3.51 0.77
CA LEU A 336 17.47 4.32 1.00
C LEU A 336 18.28 4.66 -0.26
N SER A 337 17.97 4.13 -1.45
CA SER A 337 18.81 4.30 -2.62
C SER A 337 18.76 5.70 -3.27
N HIS A 338 17.86 6.59 -2.85
CA HIS A 338 17.69 7.89 -3.50
C HIS A 338 18.42 9.08 -2.86
N HIS A 339 18.97 8.96 -1.63
CA HIS A 339 19.58 10.11 -0.95
C HIS A 339 21.09 10.01 -0.66
N ARG A 340 21.77 8.91 -0.97
CA ARG A 340 23.20 8.76 -0.60
C ARG A 340 24.20 9.27 -1.62
N ALA A 341 23.80 9.58 -2.84
CA ALA A 341 24.72 10.07 -3.88
C ALA A 341 25.01 11.57 -3.78
N GLU A 342 24.10 12.39 -3.22
CA GLU A 342 24.26 13.85 -3.23
C GLU A 342 24.99 14.42 -1.99
N ARG A 343 25.03 13.72 -0.85
CA ARG A 343 25.68 14.24 0.37
C ARG A 343 27.20 13.99 0.47
N ARG A 344 27.85 13.37 -0.53
CA ARG A 344 29.31 13.17 -0.52
C ARG A 344 30.09 14.20 -1.33
N ALA A 345 29.44 15.12 -2.03
CA ALA A 345 30.11 16.14 -2.85
C ALA A 345 30.46 17.43 -2.08
N ASP A 346 29.78 17.72 -0.95
CA ASP A 346 29.92 19.02 -0.27
C ASP A 346 30.80 19.01 1.00
N SER A 347 31.42 17.91 1.39
CA SER A 347 32.32 17.85 2.56
C SER A 347 33.81 17.79 2.21
N GLY A 348 34.18 18.15 0.98
CA GLY A 348 35.57 18.18 0.52
C GLY A 348 36.01 19.57 0.12
N GLY A 349 36.24 20.46 1.08
CA GLY A 349 36.85 21.76 0.77
C GLY A 349 36.81 22.75 1.92
N MET A 350 37.71 22.59 2.86
CA MET A 350 38.51 23.69 3.42
C MET A 350 39.53 23.08 4.40
N GLY A 351 40.72 22.81 3.86
CA GLY A 351 41.93 22.67 4.62
C GLY A 351 42.79 23.90 4.30
N VAL A 352 43.06 24.70 5.27
CA VAL A 352 44.41 25.30 5.55
C VAL A 352 44.47 25.51 7.05
#